data_52fb5b28d838753da66b49b12662d6f0
#
_entry.id   52fb5b28d838753da66b49b12662d6f0
#
_cell.length_a   1.000
_cell.length_b   1.000
_cell.length_c   1.000
_cell.angle_alpha   90.00
_cell.angle_beta   90.00
_cell.angle_gamma   90.00
#
_symmetry.space_group_name_H-M   'P 1'
#
loop_
_entity.id
_entity.type
_entity.pdbx_description
1 polymer ?
#
loop_
_entity_poly.entity_id
_entity_poly.type
_entity_poly.pdbx_seq_one_letter_code
_entity_poly.pdbx_strand_id
1 'polypeptide(L)'
;MHKDWPAMADELNVAIKEVRLGTPDVMKAFSAMAQAATKGGALDAKTKELIAIAIAVAIRCDGCVAFHAKAAVKLGATRDEVMEAMGMALYMGAGPSLMYAAQAVEAFDQFAAMQPGA
;
A
#
# COMPACT_ATOMS: atom_id res chain seq x y z
N MET A 1 9.28 -2.09 -16.78
CA MET A 1 8.22 -1.81 -15.80
C MET A 1 7.17 -2.91 -15.88
N HIS A 2 6.87 -3.57 -14.77
CA HIS A 2 5.97 -4.72 -14.74
C HIS A 2 4.48 -4.30 -14.78
N LYS A 3 4.09 -3.32 -13.95
CA LYS A 3 2.74 -2.78 -13.89
C LYS A 3 2.79 -1.27 -13.76
N ASP A 4 1.71 -0.60 -14.19
CA ASP A 4 1.53 0.83 -13.95
C ASP A 4 0.70 1.00 -12.67
N TRP A 5 1.38 1.15 -11.54
CA TRP A 5 0.73 1.20 -10.23
C TRP A 5 -0.10 2.45 -10.01
N PRO A 6 0.35 3.65 -10.44
CA PRO A 6 -0.52 4.83 -10.34
C PRO A 6 -1.80 4.70 -11.16
N ALA A 7 -1.72 4.17 -12.38
CA ALA A 7 -2.91 3.95 -13.21
C ALA A 7 -3.84 2.92 -12.56
N MET A 8 -3.28 1.85 -12.00
CA MET A 8 -4.06 0.84 -11.29
C MET A 8 -4.83 1.45 -10.11
N ALA A 9 -4.17 2.29 -9.31
CA ALA A 9 -4.81 2.95 -8.18
C ALA A 9 -5.98 3.84 -8.65
N ASP A 10 -5.79 4.59 -9.72
CA ASP A 10 -6.83 5.47 -10.26
C ASP A 10 -8.03 4.65 -10.78
N GLU A 11 -7.77 3.58 -11.51
CA GLU A 11 -8.81 2.71 -12.04
C GLU A 11 -9.58 2.02 -10.92
N LEU A 12 -8.89 1.54 -9.88
CA LEU A 12 -9.54 0.95 -8.72
C LEU A 12 -10.41 1.96 -7.97
N ASN A 13 -9.97 3.20 -7.83
CA ASN A 13 -10.78 4.25 -7.20
C ASN A 13 -12.10 4.45 -7.94
N VAL A 14 -12.09 4.39 -9.27
CA VAL A 14 -13.32 4.48 -10.06
C VAL A 14 -14.22 3.28 -9.77
N ALA A 15 -13.68 2.06 -9.78
CA ALA A 15 -14.45 0.85 -9.51
C ALA A 15 -15.00 0.82 -8.07
N ILE A 16 -14.21 1.26 -7.11
CA ILE A 16 -14.60 1.32 -5.69
C ILE A 16 -15.79 2.23 -5.47
N LYS A 17 -15.97 3.28 -6.28
CA LYS A 17 -17.17 4.14 -6.20
C LYS A 17 -18.46 3.35 -6.36
N GLU A 18 -18.46 2.34 -7.23
CA GLU A 18 -19.65 1.49 -7.44
C GLU A 18 -19.94 0.67 -6.17
N VAL A 19 -18.91 0.16 -5.51
CA VAL A 19 -19.07 -0.56 -4.23
C VAL A 19 -19.63 0.39 -3.16
N ARG A 20 -19.10 1.61 -3.10
CA ARG A 20 -19.55 2.63 -2.14
C ARG A 20 -21.02 2.99 -2.36
N LEU A 21 -21.44 3.10 -3.60
CA LEU A 21 -22.84 3.38 -3.93
C LEU A 21 -23.76 2.20 -3.62
N GLY A 22 -23.26 0.96 -3.81
CA GLY A 22 -24.05 -0.25 -3.58
C GLY A 22 -24.11 -0.68 -2.11
N THR A 23 -23.09 -0.32 -1.30
CA THR A 23 -23.02 -0.70 0.12
C THR A 23 -22.58 0.48 0.99
N PRO A 24 -23.38 1.58 1.03
CA PRO A 24 -22.93 2.82 1.64
C PRO A 24 -22.60 2.70 3.13
N ASP A 25 -23.42 1.97 3.88
CA ASP A 25 -23.20 1.84 5.32
C ASP A 25 -21.98 0.97 5.64
N VAL A 26 -21.78 -0.11 4.87
CA VAL A 26 -20.60 -0.96 5.02
C VAL A 26 -19.34 -0.19 4.67
N MET A 27 -19.34 0.56 3.57
CA MET A 27 -18.19 1.37 3.16
C MET A 27 -17.89 2.49 4.13
N LYS A 28 -18.92 3.10 4.72
CA LYS A 28 -18.72 4.11 5.76
C LYS A 28 -18.02 3.52 6.98
N ALA A 29 -18.46 2.33 7.41
CA ALA A 29 -17.83 1.63 8.54
C ALA A 29 -16.39 1.22 8.20
N PHE A 30 -16.15 0.74 6.97
CA PHE A 30 -14.82 0.38 6.52
C PHE A 30 -13.88 1.59 6.51
N SER A 31 -14.34 2.73 6.00
CA SER A 31 -13.54 3.96 5.98
C SER A 31 -13.21 4.44 7.41
N ALA A 32 -14.16 4.34 8.34
CA ALA A 32 -13.92 4.68 9.73
C ALA A 32 -12.88 3.74 10.37
N MET A 33 -12.96 2.45 10.07
CA MET A 33 -11.97 1.46 10.52
C MET A 33 -10.58 1.79 9.97
N ALA A 34 -10.49 2.10 8.67
CA ALA A 34 -9.22 2.43 8.04
C ALA A 34 -8.58 3.67 8.67
N GLN A 35 -9.36 4.71 8.91
CA GLN A 35 -8.88 5.94 9.56
C GLN A 35 -8.38 5.66 10.98
N ALA A 36 -9.14 4.88 11.75
CA ALA A 36 -8.75 4.52 13.12
C ALA A 36 -7.47 3.68 13.13
N ALA A 37 -7.36 2.72 12.22
CA ALA A 37 -6.20 1.82 12.16
C ALA A 37 -4.91 2.54 11.74
N THR A 38 -5.00 3.49 10.79
CA THR A 38 -3.83 4.17 10.25
C THR A 38 -3.39 5.40 11.05
N LYS A 39 -4.21 5.83 12.00
CA LYS A 39 -3.89 6.97 12.86
C LYS A 39 -2.63 6.68 13.67
N GLY A 40 -1.72 7.66 13.73
CA GLY A 40 -0.51 7.54 14.56
C GLY A 40 -0.83 7.38 16.04
N GLY A 41 -0.10 6.49 16.69
CA GLY A 41 -0.22 6.20 18.11
C GLY A 41 1.15 5.75 18.63
N ALA A 42 1.20 4.64 19.38
CA ALA A 42 2.49 4.04 19.78
C ALA A 42 3.38 3.75 18.57
N LEU A 43 2.79 3.40 17.44
CA LEU A 43 3.47 3.34 16.14
C LEU A 43 3.05 4.57 15.34
N ASP A 44 4.00 5.22 14.69
CA ASP A 44 3.66 6.37 13.85
C ASP A 44 2.96 5.93 12.54
N ALA A 45 2.34 6.90 11.87
CA ALA A 45 1.58 6.62 10.65
C ALA A 45 2.45 5.99 9.55
N LYS A 46 3.71 6.44 9.40
CA LYS A 46 4.63 5.89 8.41
C LYS A 46 4.93 4.42 8.69
N THR A 47 5.22 4.07 9.94
CA THR A 47 5.47 2.68 10.35
C THR A 47 4.25 1.81 10.05
N LYS A 48 3.06 2.32 10.31
CA LYS A 48 1.81 1.59 10.01
C LYS A 48 1.65 1.34 8.50
N GLU A 49 2.04 2.27 7.65
CA GLU A 49 2.00 2.06 6.21
C GLU A 49 3.03 1.01 5.75
N LEU A 50 4.21 0.98 6.36
CA LEU A 50 5.20 -0.07 6.09
C LEU A 50 4.67 -1.46 6.48
N ILE A 51 4.00 -1.55 7.62
CA ILE A 51 3.32 -2.78 8.05
C ILE A 51 2.25 -3.17 7.03
N ALA A 52 1.45 -2.20 6.58
CA ALA A 52 0.39 -2.45 5.61
C ALA A 52 0.94 -2.98 4.29
N ILE A 53 2.05 -2.44 3.79
CA ILE A 53 2.69 -2.95 2.56
C ILE A 53 3.16 -4.38 2.77
N ALA A 54 3.80 -4.69 3.90
CA ALA A 54 4.27 -6.04 4.20
C ALA A 54 3.11 -7.05 4.23
N ILE A 55 1.99 -6.66 4.85
CA ILE A 55 0.79 -7.50 4.88
C ILE A 55 0.19 -7.64 3.48
N ALA A 56 0.13 -6.54 2.70
CA ALA A 56 -0.37 -6.57 1.33
C ALA A 56 0.42 -7.55 0.45
N VAL A 57 1.74 -7.59 0.62
CA VAL A 57 2.62 -8.56 -0.05
C VAL A 57 2.26 -9.98 0.39
N ALA A 58 2.11 -10.21 1.68
CA ALA A 58 1.83 -11.54 2.24
C ALA A 58 0.47 -12.10 1.78
N ILE A 59 -0.55 -11.26 1.70
CA ILE A 59 -1.90 -11.65 1.26
C ILE A 59 -2.10 -11.48 -0.26
N ARG A 60 -1.10 -11.00 -0.97
CA ARG A 60 -1.11 -10.85 -2.44
C ARG A 60 -2.24 -9.97 -2.94
N CYS A 61 -2.35 -8.78 -2.36
CA CYS A 61 -3.40 -7.82 -2.70
C CYS A 61 -2.79 -6.68 -3.52
N ASP A 62 -2.97 -6.73 -4.84
CA ASP A 62 -2.43 -5.72 -5.75
C ASP A 62 -2.91 -4.31 -5.42
N GLY A 63 -4.22 -4.16 -5.20
CA GLY A 63 -4.79 -2.86 -4.82
C GLY A 63 -4.22 -2.33 -3.52
N CYS A 64 -4.04 -3.21 -2.53
CA CYS A 64 -3.44 -2.85 -1.25
C CYS A 64 -1.99 -2.38 -1.44
N VAL A 65 -1.22 -3.10 -2.27
CA VAL A 65 0.15 -2.70 -2.60
C VAL A 65 0.16 -1.30 -3.20
N ALA A 66 -0.71 -1.03 -4.19
CA ALA A 66 -0.78 0.27 -4.84
C ALA A 66 -1.11 1.39 -3.85
N PHE A 67 -2.19 1.25 -3.09
CA PHE A 67 -2.65 2.31 -2.20
C PHE A 67 -1.69 2.56 -1.04
N HIS A 68 -1.13 1.51 -0.45
CA HIS A 68 -0.22 1.67 0.68
C HIS A 68 1.18 2.10 0.26
N ALA A 69 1.67 1.71 -0.92
CA ALA A 69 2.90 2.27 -1.48
C ALA A 69 2.75 3.78 -1.71
N LYS A 70 1.62 4.21 -2.27
CA LYS A 70 1.32 5.63 -2.43
C LYS A 70 1.31 6.37 -1.10
N ALA A 71 0.64 5.82 -0.09
CA ALA A 71 0.57 6.41 1.24
C ALA A 71 1.94 6.48 1.91
N ALA A 72 2.76 5.44 1.77
CA ALA A 72 4.11 5.42 2.33
C ALA A 72 4.99 6.51 1.73
N VAL A 73 4.92 6.70 0.41
CA VAL A 73 5.64 7.81 -0.26
C VAL A 73 5.19 9.15 0.30
N LYS A 74 3.87 9.34 0.41
CA LYS A 74 3.30 10.60 0.92
C LYS A 74 3.75 10.90 2.35
N LEU A 75 3.92 9.88 3.17
CA LEU A 75 4.36 10.02 4.57
C LEU A 75 5.88 10.05 4.72
N GLY A 76 6.62 10.07 3.63
CA GLY A 76 8.07 10.24 3.65
C GLY A 76 8.86 8.97 3.94
N ALA A 77 8.29 7.80 3.72
CA ALA A 77 9.04 6.55 3.84
C ALA A 77 10.21 6.55 2.85
N THR A 78 11.35 6.04 3.29
CA THR A 78 12.51 5.89 2.42
C THR A 78 12.46 4.54 1.72
N ARG A 79 13.20 4.45 0.61
CA ARG A 79 13.33 3.20 -0.11
C ARG A 79 13.95 2.10 0.76
N ASP A 80 14.92 2.47 1.60
CA ASP A 80 15.54 1.51 2.52
C ASP A 80 14.56 0.99 3.57
N GLU A 81 13.69 1.85 4.08
CA GLU A 81 12.65 1.43 5.01
C GLU A 81 11.69 0.43 4.35
N VAL A 82 11.30 0.68 3.10
CA VAL A 82 10.47 -0.26 2.36
C VAL A 82 11.21 -1.59 2.15
N MET A 83 12.50 -1.54 1.80
CA MET A 83 13.31 -2.74 1.62
C MET A 83 13.39 -3.57 2.90
N GLU A 84 13.57 -2.95 4.06
CA GLU A 84 13.61 -3.68 5.32
C GLU A 84 12.27 -4.32 5.65
N ALA A 85 11.16 -3.62 5.38
CA ALA A 85 9.82 -4.21 5.52
C ALA A 85 9.64 -5.41 4.59
N MET A 86 10.15 -5.32 3.36
CA MET A 86 10.10 -6.45 2.41
C MET A 86 10.95 -7.62 2.89
N GLY A 87 12.07 -7.35 3.56
CA GLY A 87 12.88 -8.41 4.19
C GLY A 87 12.07 -9.24 5.17
N MET A 88 11.22 -8.61 5.98
CA MET A 88 10.34 -9.32 6.90
C MET A 88 9.27 -10.13 6.15
N ALA A 89 8.70 -9.57 5.10
CA ALA A 89 7.71 -10.28 4.29
C ALA A 89 8.32 -11.53 3.62
N LEU A 90 9.55 -11.42 3.13
CA LEU A 90 10.31 -12.54 2.55
C LEU A 90 10.59 -13.63 3.59
N TYR A 91 11.02 -13.24 4.78
CA TYR A 91 11.29 -14.18 5.86
C TYR A 91 10.06 -15.00 6.20
N MET A 92 8.90 -14.34 6.28
CA MET A 92 7.66 -14.99 6.70
C MET A 92 6.95 -15.75 5.58
N GLY A 93 7.11 -15.33 4.31
CA GLY A 93 6.32 -15.84 3.20
C GLY A 93 7.10 -16.48 2.05
N ALA A 94 8.42 -16.46 2.08
CA ALA A 94 9.31 -17.08 1.07
C ALA A 94 9.00 -16.68 -0.38
N GLY A 95 9.03 -17.62 -1.33
CA GLY A 95 8.96 -17.36 -2.77
C GLY A 95 7.79 -16.50 -3.24
N PRO A 96 6.53 -16.82 -2.89
CA PRO A 96 5.40 -15.98 -3.30
C PRO A 96 5.51 -14.54 -2.80
N SER A 97 6.03 -14.35 -1.58
CA SER A 97 6.27 -13.00 -1.04
C SER A 97 7.40 -12.29 -1.76
N LEU A 98 8.41 -13.00 -2.25
CA LEU A 98 9.46 -12.40 -3.07
C LEU A 98 8.88 -11.80 -4.35
N MET A 99 7.98 -12.51 -5.02
CA MET A 99 7.35 -12.03 -6.25
C MET A 99 6.55 -10.74 -5.99
N TYR A 100 5.82 -10.70 -4.89
CA TYR A 100 5.05 -9.51 -4.52
C TYR A 100 5.91 -8.40 -3.90
N ALA A 101 6.99 -8.72 -3.19
CA ALA A 101 7.92 -7.71 -2.69
C ALA A 101 8.56 -6.93 -3.84
N ALA A 102 8.94 -7.61 -4.92
CA ALA A 102 9.45 -6.95 -6.12
C ALA A 102 8.43 -5.96 -6.70
N GLN A 103 7.15 -6.35 -6.70
CA GLN A 103 6.08 -5.49 -7.18
C GLN A 103 5.83 -4.30 -6.23
N ALA A 104 5.93 -4.51 -4.93
CA ALA A 104 5.77 -3.44 -3.95
C ALA A 104 6.88 -2.38 -4.08
N VAL A 105 8.12 -2.80 -4.31
CA VAL A 105 9.23 -1.89 -4.56
C VAL A 105 9.01 -1.13 -5.87
N GLU A 106 8.55 -1.80 -6.92
CA GLU A 106 8.19 -1.15 -8.18
C GLU A 106 7.11 -0.09 -7.96
N ALA A 107 6.06 -0.42 -7.22
CA ALA A 107 4.99 0.52 -6.90
C ALA A 107 5.52 1.73 -6.14
N PHE A 108 6.32 1.50 -5.10
CA PHE A 108 6.92 2.57 -4.33
C PHE A 108 7.76 3.49 -5.22
N ASP A 109 8.62 2.94 -6.08
CA ASP A 109 9.46 3.72 -6.96
C ASP A 109 8.64 4.57 -7.93
N GLN A 110 7.56 4.02 -8.48
CA GLN A 110 6.68 4.76 -9.40
C GLN A 110 5.98 5.94 -8.71
N PHE A 111 5.45 5.72 -7.51
CA PHE A 111 4.83 6.81 -6.76
C PHE A 111 5.86 7.84 -6.28
N ALA A 112 7.05 7.40 -5.87
CA ALA A 112 8.13 8.30 -5.47
C ALA A 112 8.53 9.22 -6.63
N ALA A 113 8.59 8.71 -7.85
CA ALA A 113 8.93 9.48 -9.04
C ALA A 113 7.89 10.57 -9.37
N MET A 114 6.67 10.47 -8.85
CA MET A 114 5.61 11.47 -9.04
C MET A 114 5.67 12.61 -8.04
N GLN A 115 6.51 12.52 -6.99
CA GLN A 115 6.60 13.57 -5.99
C GLN A 115 7.34 14.79 -6.55
N PRO A 116 6.87 16.02 -6.22
CA PRO A 116 7.58 17.23 -6.64
C PRO A 116 9.04 17.21 -6.14
N GLY A 117 9.98 17.49 -7.04
CA GLY A 117 11.40 17.50 -6.73
C GLY A 117 12.09 16.15 -6.74
N ALA A 118 11.40 15.08 -7.12
CA ALA A 118 11.98 13.76 -7.26
C ALA A 118 12.91 13.67 -8.48
#